data_10f39826b210577bc2e28db845aa89f8
#
_entry.id   10f39826b210577bc2e28db845aa89f8
#
_cell.length_a   1.000
_cell.length_b   1.000
_cell.length_c   1.000
_cell.angle_alpha   90.00
_cell.angle_beta   90.00
_cell.angle_gamma   90.00
#
_symmetry.space_group_name_H-M   'P 1'
#
loop_
_entity.id
_entity.type
_entity.pdbx_description
1 polymer ?
#
loop_
_entity_poly.entity_id
_entity_poly.type
_entity_poly.pdbx_seq_one_letter_code
_entity_poly.pdbx_strand_id
1 'polypeptide(L)'
;MKAIRTLGIFSAAVLGTVSLAACSTDGAGQSGNAQKVSLVSANGWEEGTAVSELWKAVLEDKGYEVELTFLDAGPLYQGLADGDFDVFLDAWLPVTHEDYVDRYGDSLTYLGPWNDEASLTIAVNEDAPIDSLEELAENAGLFSNQIIGIESGAGLTSITQDAVIPGYGLENMDFVVSSTPAMLAELKAATDAGDNVVVTLWRPH
;
A
#
# COMPACT_ATOMS: atom_id res chain seq x y z
N MET A 1 -43.03 -38.75 45.01
CA MET A 1 -42.65 -38.72 46.45
C MET A 1 -41.91 -37.42 46.65
N LYS A 2 -42.61 -36.37 47.22
CA LYS A 2 -42.48 -35.81 48.58
C LYS A 2 -41.02 -35.64 48.99
N ALA A 3 -40.51 -34.43 49.37
CA ALA A 3 -40.99 -33.40 50.30
C ALA A 3 -40.16 -32.10 50.06
N ILE A 4 -40.60 -30.97 50.02
CA ILE A 4 -41.01 -29.82 50.89
C ILE A 4 -40.23 -29.74 52.22
N ARG A 5 -39.64 -28.54 52.48
CA ARG A 5 -39.50 -27.76 53.75
C ARG A 5 -38.16 -27.02 53.77
N THR A 6 -37.95 -25.81 54.29
CA THR A 6 -38.77 -24.77 54.89
C THR A 6 -37.92 -23.52 55.03
N LEU A 7 -38.49 -22.41 54.79
CA LEU A 7 -38.43 -21.06 55.40
C LEU A 7 -37.39 -20.77 56.51
N GLY A 8 -36.66 -19.70 56.41
CA GLY A 8 -35.91 -19.06 57.49
C GLY A 8 -35.65 -17.59 57.19
N ILE A 9 -36.57 -16.73 57.63
CA ILE A 9 -36.47 -15.27 57.67
C ILE A 9 -35.58 -14.90 58.86
N PHE A 10 -34.53 -14.08 58.61
CA PHE A 10 -33.93 -13.26 59.69
C PHE A 10 -33.69 -11.86 59.16
N SER A 11 -34.50 -10.93 59.66
CA SER A 11 -34.29 -9.48 59.60
C SER A 11 -33.25 -9.08 60.64
N ALA A 12 -32.24 -8.32 60.22
CA ALA A 12 -31.47 -7.50 61.17
C ALA A 12 -31.14 -6.20 60.48
N ALA A 13 -31.77 -5.16 60.96
CA ALA A 13 -31.45 -3.75 60.66
C ALA A 13 -30.21 -3.35 61.46
N VAL A 14 -29.24 -2.73 60.79
CA VAL A 14 -28.19 -1.95 61.49
C VAL A 14 -27.93 -0.66 60.73
N LEU A 15 -27.94 0.40 61.53
CA LEU A 15 -27.82 1.82 61.26
C LEU A 15 -26.55 2.24 60.47
N GLY A 16 -26.77 3.39 59.86
CA GLY A 16 -25.88 4.19 59.03
C GLY A 16 -24.48 4.52 59.56
N THR A 17 -23.62 4.69 58.61
CA THR A 17 -22.50 5.66 58.69
C THR A 17 -22.41 6.37 57.34
N VAL A 18 -22.78 7.66 57.36
CA VAL A 18 -22.52 8.59 56.25
C VAL A 18 -21.03 8.87 56.26
N SER A 19 -20.31 8.27 55.33
CA SER A 19 -18.91 8.63 55.03
C SER A 19 -18.96 9.70 53.92
N LEU A 20 -18.65 10.95 54.29
CA LEU A 20 -18.26 11.96 53.30
C LEU A 20 -16.94 11.48 52.66
N ALA A 21 -17.03 10.90 51.48
CA ALA A 21 -15.86 10.77 50.65
C ALA A 21 -15.58 12.11 49.98
N ALA A 22 -14.46 12.72 50.39
CA ALA A 22 -13.91 13.89 49.73
C ALA A 22 -13.68 13.59 48.27
N CYS A 23 -14.18 14.46 47.39
CA CYS A 23 -13.78 14.51 45.99
C CYS A 23 -12.30 14.89 45.92
N SER A 24 -11.41 13.92 45.88
CA SER A 24 -10.11 14.10 45.26
C SER A 24 -10.32 14.12 43.74
N THR A 25 -10.25 15.30 43.18
CA THR A 25 -10.02 15.53 41.77
C THR A 25 -8.59 15.11 41.43
N ASP A 26 -8.32 13.81 41.49
CA ASP A 26 -7.22 13.25 40.74
C ASP A 26 -7.70 13.10 39.32
N GLY A 27 -7.05 13.81 38.40
CA GLY A 27 -7.22 13.66 37.00
C GLY A 27 -7.00 12.20 36.59
N ALA A 28 -8.10 11.43 36.59
CA ALA A 28 -8.10 10.17 35.86
C ALA A 28 -7.84 10.53 34.40
N GLY A 29 -6.59 10.34 33.99
CA GLY A 29 -6.27 10.26 32.58
C GLY A 29 -7.26 9.29 31.97
N GLN A 30 -8.07 9.78 31.11
CA GLN A 30 -8.96 9.00 30.26
C GLN A 30 -8.00 8.10 29.47
N SER A 31 -7.85 6.85 29.89
CA SER A 31 -7.38 5.78 29.02
C SER A 31 -8.51 5.59 27.97
N GLY A 32 -8.63 6.58 27.11
CA GLY A 32 -9.40 6.42 25.88
C GLY A 32 -8.71 5.27 25.14
N ASN A 33 -9.44 4.24 24.84
CA ASN A 33 -9.01 3.21 23.93
C ASN A 33 -8.56 3.92 22.65
N ALA A 34 -7.25 3.92 22.35
CA ALA A 34 -6.76 4.57 21.14
C ALA A 34 -7.53 4.01 19.96
N GLN A 35 -8.04 4.88 19.10
CA GLN A 35 -8.73 4.44 17.90
C GLN A 35 -7.68 3.80 16.99
N LYS A 36 -7.97 2.60 16.51
CA LYS A 36 -7.08 1.88 15.61
C LYS A 36 -7.29 2.34 14.18
N VAL A 37 -6.20 2.43 13.43
CA VAL A 37 -6.18 2.68 11.99
C VAL A 37 -5.25 1.68 11.33
N SER A 38 -5.74 0.97 10.33
CA SER A 38 -4.98 0.03 9.53
C SER A 38 -4.62 0.67 8.18
N LEU A 39 -3.33 0.91 7.99
CA LEU A 39 -2.78 1.35 6.71
C LEU A 39 -2.30 0.13 5.93
N VAL A 40 -2.45 0.17 4.61
CA VAL A 40 -1.84 -0.81 3.71
C VAL A 40 -0.98 -0.09 2.68
N SER A 41 0.15 -0.68 2.30
CA SER A 41 1.05 -0.18 1.26
C SER A 41 1.47 -1.32 0.34
N ALA A 42 1.88 -0.99 -0.87
CA ALA A 42 2.33 -2.00 -1.82
C ALA A 42 3.77 -2.44 -1.52
N ASN A 43 4.04 -3.74 -1.73
CA ASN A 43 5.37 -4.30 -1.59
C ASN A 43 6.32 -3.69 -2.61
N GLY A 44 7.45 -3.14 -2.13
CA GLY A 44 8.54 -2.66 -2.99
C GLY A 44 8.30 -1.30 -3.66
N TRP A 45 7.18 -0.62 -3.38
CA TRP A 45 6.93 0.74 -3.86
C TRP A 45 7.38 1.72 -2.78
N GLU A 46 8.55 2.33 -3.03
CA GLU A 46 9.26 3.08 -1.97
C GLU A 46 8.57 4.40 -1.63
N GLU A 47 7.98 5.08 -2.60
CA GLU A 47 7.20 6.31 -2.38
C GLU A 47 5.93 6.04 -1.57
N GLY A 48 5.23 4.93 -1.86
CA GLY A 48 4.08 4.46 -1.09
C GLY A 48 4.47 4.09 0.34
N THR A 49 5.63 3.45 0.52
CA THR A 49 6.20 3.15 1.83
C THR A 49 6.50 4.44 2.59
N ALA A 50 7.18 5.40 1.95
CA ALA A 50 7.58 6.65 2.59
C ALA A 50 6.36 7.48 3.04
N VAL A 51 5.33 7.63 2.21
CA VAL A 51 4.12 8.36 2.58
C VAL A 51 3.31 7.62 3.65
N SER A 52 3.26 6.29 3.62
CA SER A 52 2.55 5.48 4.61
C SER A 52 3.21 5.57 5.98
N GLU A 53 4.54 5.51 6.06
CA GLU A 53 5.30 5.70 7.31
C GLU A 53 5.16 7.13 7.86
N LEU A 54 5.14 8.14 6.98
CA LEU A 54 4.87 9.53 7.39
C LEU A 54 3.47 9.65 8.01
N TRP A 55 2.44 9.12 7.35
CA TRP A 55 1.07 9.17 7.86
C TRP A 55 0.91 8.37 9.15
N LYS A 56 1.57 7.21 9.26
CA LYS A 56 1.64 6.45 10.51
C LYS A 56 2.16 7.33 11.65
N ALA A 57 3.32 7.97 11.47
CA ALA A 57 3.90 8.84 12.50
C ALA A 57 2.97 10.02 12.87
N VAL A 58 2.31 10.65 11.87
CA VAL A 58 1.36 11.74 12.10
C VAL A 58 0.12 11.28 12.86
N LEU A 59 -0.42 10.11 12.56
CA LEU A 59 -1.60 9.56 13.23
C LEU A 59 -1.26 9.11 14.67
N GLU A 60 -0.11 8.50 14.88
CA GLU A 60 0.37 8.11 16.22
C GLU A 60 0.60 9.32 17.11
N ASP A 61 1.15 10.44 16.58
CA ASP A 61 1.27 11.71 17.30
C ASP A 61 -0.10 12.29 17.72
N LYS A 62 -1.14 11.98 16.97
CA LYS A 62 -2.54 12.35 17.27
C LYS A 62 -3.25 11.39 18.22
N GLY A 63 -2.58 10.32 18.65
CA GLY A 63 -3.08 9.36 19.62
C GLY A 63 -3.83 8.17 19.02
N TYR A 64 -3.71 7.92 17.73
CA TYR A 64 -4.20 6.68 17.11
C TYR A 64 -3.21 5.54 17.34
N GLU A 65 -3.71 4.30 17.32
CA GLU A 65 -2.90 3.09 17.22
C GLU A 65 -2.85 2.69 15.76
N VAL A 66 -1.68 2.72 15.10
CA VAL A 66 -1.57 2.51 13.65
C VAL A 66 -0.83 1.22 13.33
N GLU A 67 -1.47 0.36 12.56
CA GLU A 67 -0.87 -0.82 11.95
C GLU A 67 -0.61 -0.54 10.46
N LEU A 68 0.59 -0.86 9.97
CA LEU A 68 0.97 -0.75 8.57
C LEU A 68 1.33 -2.13 8.04
N THR A 69 0.60 -2.56 7.01
CA THR A 69 0.76 -3.86 6.34
C THR A 69 1.22 -3.66 4.91
N PHE A 70 2.06 -4.56 4.41
CA PHE A 70 2.55 -4.55 3.04
C PHE A 70 2.02 -5.75 2.26
N LEU A 71 1.43 -5.52 1.10
CA LEU A 71 0.84 -6.54 0.23
C LEU A 71 1.10 -6.21 -1.25
N ASP A 72 0.93 -7.20 -2.12
CA ASP A 72 0.87 -6.93 -3.55
C ASP A 72 -0.45 -6.25 -3.92
N ALA A 73 -0.49 -5.50 -5.02
CA ALA A 73 -1.62 -4.65 -5.40
C ALA A 73 -2.98 -5.38 -5.41
N GLY A 74 -3.05 -6.60 -5.94
CA GLY A 74 -4.30 -7.37 -5.98
C GLY A 74 -4.91 -7.64 -4.60
N PRO A 75 -4.22 -8.34 -3.68
CA PRO A 75 -4.67 -8.54 -2.30
C PRO A 75 -4.90 -7.23 -1.53
N LEU A 76 -4.10 -6.18 -1.80
CA LEU A 76 -4.25 -4.86 -1.19
C LEU A 76 -5.62 -4.25 -1.50
N TYR A 77 -5.99 -4.13 -2.78
CA TYR A 77 -7.28 -3.57 -3.18
C TYR A 77 -8.46 -4.43 -2.76
N GLN A 78 -8.31 -5.75 -2.76
CA GLN A 78 -9.32 -6.66 -2.23
C GLN A 78 -9.55 -6.40 -0.73
N GLY A 79 -8.48 -6.33 0.07
CA GLY A 79 -8.59 -6.10 1.51
C GLY A 79 -9.16 -4.72 1.86
N LEU A 80 -8.87 -3.68 1.07
CA LEU A 80 -9.53 -2.37 1.21
C LEU A 80 -11.04 -2.48 0.95
N ALA A 81 -11.44 -3.17 -0.12
CA ALA A 81 -12.85 -3.33 -0.46
C ALA A 81 -13.62 -4.16 0.57
N ASP A 82 -12.97 -5.13 1.18
CA ASP A 82 -13.53 -6.00 2.23
C ASP A 82 -13.55 -5.31 3.62
N GLY A 83 -12.84 -4.18 3.77
CA GLY A 83 -12.73 -3.43 5.03
C GLY A 83 -11.69 -4.00 5.99
N ASP A 84 -10.75 -4.80 5.52
CA ASP A 84 -9.61 -5.32 6.30
C ASP A 84 -8.58 -4.21 6.58
N PHE A 85 -8.54 -3.20 5.70
CA PHE A 85 -7.69 -2.01 5.82
C PHE A 85 -8.51 -0.75 5.67
N ASP A 86 -8.10 0.32 6.38
CA ASP A 86 -8.80 1.60 6.39
C ASP A 86 -8.32 2.53 5.27
N VAL A 87 -7.00 2.55 4.99
CA VAL A 87 -6.41 3.55 4.08
C VAL A 87 -5.25 2.96 3.26
N PHE A 88 -5.25 3.28 1.97
CA PHE A 88 -4.13 3.16 1.05
C PHE A 88 -3.76 4.54 0.49
N LEU A 89 -2.49 4.92 0.57
CA LEU A 89 -2.03 6.29 0.28
C LEU A 89 -1.34 6.43 -1.09
N ASP A 90 -1.28 5.36 -1.86
CA ASP A 90 -0.51 5.30 -3.10
C ASP A 90 -1.33 4.75 -4.27
N ALA A 91 -2.58 5.22 -4.39
CA ALA A 91 -3.44 4.90 -5.52
C ALA A 91 -3.13 5.81 -6.71
N TRP A 92 -2.57 5.25 -7.77
CA TRP A 92 -2.15 5.97 -8.99
C TRP A 92 -3.29 6.05 -10.00
N LEU A 93 -3.94 7.21 -10.04
CA LEU A 93 -5.17 7.42 -10.80
C LEU A 93 -5.06 8.66 -11.71
N PRO A 94 -5.85 8.71 -12.79
CA PRO A 94 -6.96 7.77 -13.13
C PRO A 94 -6.52 6.50 -13.86
N VAL A 95 -5.27 6.39 -14.34
CA VAL A 95 -4.88 5.40 -15.35
C VAL A 95 -4.31 4.11 -14.75
N THR A 96 -3.27 4.20 -13.90
CA THR A 96 -2.47 3.04 -13.50
C THR A 96 -3.28 1.99 -12.73
N HIS A 97 -4.18 2.42 -11.86
CA HIS A 97 -5.02 1.54 -11.05
C HIS A 97 -6.50 1.56 -11.46
N GLU A 98 -6.79 1.91 -12.72
CA GLU A 98 -8.15 1.96 -13.28
C GLU A 98 -8.88 0.63 -13.09
N ASP A 99 -8.26 -0.50 -13.42
CA ASP A 99 -8.84 -1.84 -13.30
C ASP A 99 -9.28 -2.17 -11.86
N TYR A 100 -8.54 -1.71 -10.86
CA TYR A 100 -8.91 -1.88 -9.46
C TYR A 100 -10.06 -0.98 -9.04
N VAL A 101 -10.09 0.25 -9.55
CA VAL A 101 -11.20 1.19 -9.30
C VAL A 101 -12.48 0.72 -9.98
N ASP A 102 -12.40 0.22 -11.21
CA ASP A 102 -13.55 -0.36 -11.91
C ASP A 102 -14.14 -1.55 -11.16
N ARG A 103 -13.28 -2.35 -10.54
CA ARG A 103 -13.71 -3.54 -9.78
C ARG A 103 -14.24 -3.23 -8.39
N TYR A 104 -13.62 -2.31 -7.66
CA TYR A 104 -13.82 -2.10 -6.23
C TYR A 104 -14.29 -0.70 -5.86
N GLY A 105 -14.37 0.24 -6.81
CA GLY A 105 -14.60 1.66 -6.55
C GLY A 105 -15.87 1.98 -5.80
N ASP A 106 -16.93 1.18 -5.97
CA ASP A 106 -18.18 1.33 -5.23
C ASP A 106 -18.03 1.13 -3.71
N SER A 107 -16.97 0.41 -3.29
CA SER A 107 -16.63 0.14 -1.87
C SER A 107 -15.58 1.10 -1.33
N LEU A 108 -14.99 1.96 -2.17
CA LEU A 108 -13.87 2.82 -1.81
C LEU A 108 -14.27 4.30 -1.79
N THR A 109 -13.62 5.08 -0.93
CA THR A 109 -13.80 6.53 -0.85
C THR A 109 -12.50 7.24 -1.22
N TYR A 110 -12.58 8.10 -2.22
CA TYR A 110 -11.47 8.93 -2.67
C TYR A 110 -11.28 10.13 -1.77
N LEU A 111 -10.06 10.31 -1.24
CA LEU A 111 -9.71 11.46 -0.37
C LEU A 111 -9.06 12.62 -1.15
N GLY A 112 -8.67 12.39 -2.39
CA GLY A 112 -7.97 13.35 -3.24
C GLY A 112 -6.47 13.09 -3.35
N PRO A 113 -5.78 13.70 -4.34
CA PRO A 113 -4.36 13.50 -4.58
C PRO A 113 -3.51 14.24 -3.54
N TRP A 114 -2.42 13.63 -3.13
CA TRP A 114 -1.33 14.27 -2.39
C TRP A 114 -0.12 14.57 -3.30
N ASN A 115 -0.05 13.91 -4.46
CA ASN A 115 0.93 14.15 -5.53
C ASN A 115 0.21 14.08 -6.87
N ASP A 116 0.35 15.12 -7.70
CA ASP A 116 -0.25 15.26 -9.02
C ASP A 116 0.80 15.31 -10.16
N GLU A 117 2.08 15.11 -9.83
CA GLU A 117 3.19 15.08 -10.78
C GLU A 117 3.74 13.65 -11.01
N ALA A 118 3.00 12.63 -10.60
CA ALA A 118 3.41 11.24 -10.76
C ALA A 118 3.34 10.79 -12.24
N SER A 119 4.31 9.97 -12.67
CA SER A 119 4.35 9.44 -14.04
C SER A 119 4.97 8.06 -14.11
N LEU A 120 4.38 7.18 -14.94
CA LEU A 120 5.00 5.91 -15.34
C LEU A 120 6.03 6.15 -16.42
N THR A 121 7.11 5.37 -16.41
CA THR A 121 8.22 5.49 -17.36
C THR A 121 8.76 4.14 -17.78
N ILE A 122 9.32 4.08 -18.99
CA ILE A 122 10.34 3.10 -19.36
C ILE A 122 11.68 3.82 -19.25
N ALA A 123 12.63 3.24 -18.55
CA ALA A 123 13.93 3.83 -18.29
C ALA A 123 15.07 2.99 -18.84
N VAL A 124 16.13 3.66 -19.27
CA VAL A 124 17.40 3.06 -19.66
C VAL A 124 18.54 3.68 -18.85
N ASN A 125 19.71 3.05 -18.85
CA ASN A 125 20.90 3.66 -18.26
C ASN A 125 21.28 4.96 -18.99
N GLU A 126 21.93 5.89 -18.29
CA GLU A 126 22.26 7.24 -18.79
C GLU A 126 23.12 7.21 -20.07
N ASP A 127 24.01 6.22 -20.17
CA ASP A 127 24.91 6.06 -21.32
C ASP A 127 24.29 5.23 -22.47
N ALA A 128 23.01 4.91 -22.40
CA ALA A 128 22.35 4.14 -23.45
C ALA A 128 22.35 4.91 -24.78
N PRO A 129 22.57 4.24 -25.92
CA PRO A 129 22.71 4.88 -27.21
C PRO A 129 21.35 5.19 -27.89
N ILE A 130 20.30 5.43 -27.11
CA ILE A 130 18.96 5.82 -27.56
C ILE A 130 18.39 6.92 -26.68
N ASP A 131 17.56 7.78 -27.26
CA ASP A 131 16.94 8.91 -26.58
C ASP A 131 15.40 8.78 -26.48
N SER A 132 14.82 7.76 -27.12
CA SER A 132 13.36 7.58 -27.17
C SER A 132 12.94 6.09 -27.28
N LEU A 133 11.68 5.81 -26.96
CA LEU A 133 11.10 4.46 -27.14
C LEU A 133 10.95 4.05 -28.61
N GLU A 134 10.80 5.01 -29.51
CA GLU A 134 10.73 4.77 -30.95
C GLU A 134 12.01 4.13 -31.49
N GLU A 135 13.16 4.42 -30.85
CA GLU A 135 14.46 3.87 -31.25
C GLU A 135 14.71 2.48 -30.64
N LEU A 136 13.96 2.10 -29.61
CA LEU A 136 14.22 0.88 -28.84
C LEU A 136 14.02 -0.39 -29.68
N ALA A 137 13.00 -0.45 -30.53
CA ALA A 137 12.72 -1.61 -31.37
C ALA A 137 13.88 -1.98 -32.31
N GLU A 138 14.50 -0.97 -32.95
CA GLU A 138 15.62 -1.15 -33.87
C GLU A 138 16.93 -1.45 -33.12
N ASN A 139 17.04 -1.07 -31.87
CA ASN A 139 18.21 -1.22 -31.02
C ASN A 139 18.06 -2.29 -29.92
N ALA A 140 17.01 -3.12 -29.98
CA ALA A 140 16.67 -4.10 -28.97
C ALA A 140 17.85 -5.05 -28.58
N GLY A 141 18.69 -5.40 -29.59
CA GLY A 141 19.88 -6.23 -29.35
C GLY A 141 20.93 -5.61 -28.43
N LEU A 142 20.97 -4.26 -28.30
CA LEU A 142 21.85 -3.56 -27.36
C LEU A 142 21.40 -3.68 -25.90
N PHE A 143 20.14 -4.09 -25.70
CA PHE A 143 19.50 -4.30 -24.40
C PHE A 143 19.16 -5.78 -24.14
N SER A 144 19.92 -6.69 -24.73
CA SER A 144 19.73 -8.15 -24.63
C SER A 144 18.34 -8.61 -25.13
N ASN A 145 17.64 -7.80 -25.92
CA ASN A 145 16.25 -7.97 -26.35
C ASN A 145 15.26 -8.12 -25.19
N GLN A 146 15.49 -7.44 -24.08
CA GLN A 146 14.66 -7.57 -22.87
C GLN A 146 14.20 -6.20 -22.36
N ILE A 147 12.97 -6.17 -21.82
CA ILE A 147 12.44 -5.12 -20.95
C ILE A 147 12.17 -5.78 -19.61
N ILE A 148 12.77 -5.27 -18.54
CA ILE A 148 12.61 -5.86 -17.20
C ILE A 148 11.50 -5.10 -16.48
N GLY A 149 10.43 -5.82 -16.17
CA GLY A 149 9.25 -5.31 -15.49
C GLY A 149 9.22 -5.66 -14.01
N ILE A 150 8.17 -5.17 -13.37
CA ILE A 150 7.87 -5.41 -11.96
C ILE A 150 6.80 -6.51 -11.82
N GLU A 151 6.15 -6.63 -10.68
CA GLU A 151 5.16 -7.67 -10.38
C GLU A 151 3.92 -7.61 -11.31
N SER A 152 3.34 -8.79 -11.59
CA SER A 152 2.23 -8.95 -12.53
C SER A 152 0.93 -8.26 -12.10
N GLY A 153 0.78 -7.94 -10.82
CA GLY A 153 -0.38 -7.21 -10.29
C GLY A 153 -0.27 -5.69 -10.39
N ALA A 154 0.88 -5.14 -10.79
CA ALA A 154 1.06 -3.72 -10.95
C ALA A 154 0.41 -3.20 -12.25
N GLY A 155 -0.29 -2.08 -12.18
CA GLY A 155 -0.86 -1.43 -13.38
C GLY A 155 0.21 -1.04 -14.40
N LEU A 156 1.42 -0.67 -13.96
CA LEU A 156 2.56 -0.43 -14.85
C LEU A 156 2.89 -1.65 -15.72
N THR A 157 2.81 -2.86 -15.17
CA THR A 157 3.05 -4.10 -15.91
C THR A 157 1.98 -4.32 -16.97
N SER A 158 0.70 -4.18 -16.63
CA SER A 158 -0.40 -4.30 -17.59
C SER A 158 -0.32 -3.25 -18.69
N ILE A 159 -0.09 -1.98 -18.35
CA ILE A 159 0.04 -0.89 -19.33
C ILE A 159 1.24 -1.13 -20.26
N THR A 160 2.37 -1.59 -19.71
CA THR A 160 3.54 -1.90 -20.54
C THR A 160 3.21 -3.00 -21.55
N GLN A 161 2.57 -4.08 -21.09
CA GLN A 161 2.24 -5.23 -21.91
C GLN A 161 1.18 -4.91 -22.98
N ASP A 162 0.11 -4.20 -22.58
CA ASP A 162 -1.09 -4.06 -23.39
C ASP A 162 -1.08 -2.80 -24.27
N ALA A 163 -0.28 -1.79 -23.92
CA ALA A 163 -0.23 -0.53 -24.63
C ALA A 163 1.17 -0.14 -25.13
N VAL A 164 2.20 -0.21 -24.27
CA VAL A 164 3.54 0.27 -24.65
C VAL A 164 4.19 -0.67 -25.67
N ILE A 165 4.23 -1.96 -25.40
CA ILE A 165 4.84 -2.95 -26.30
C ILE A 165 4.20 -2.88 -27.72
N PRO A 166 2.89 -3.01 -27.90
CA PRO A 166 2.30 -2.91 -29.23
C PRO A 166 2.34 -1.49 -29.81
N GLY A 167 2.27 -0.46 -28.97
CA GLY A 167 2.27 0.93 -29.41
C GLY A 167 3.61 1.40 -30.03
N TYR A 168 4.72 0.81 -29.56
CA TYR A 168 6.07 1.14 -30.01
C TYR A 168 6.73 0.02 -30.85
N GLY A 169 5.97 -1.06 -31.16
CA GLY A 169 6.49 -2.16 -31.99
C GLY A 169 7.59 -2.95 -31.30
N LEU A 170 7.48 -3.16 -29.97
CA LEU A 170 8.48 -3.82 -29.12
C LEU A 170 8.25 -5.33 -28.95
N GLU A 171 7.42 -5.96 -29.79
CA GLU A 171 7.09 -7.38 -29.73
C GLU A 171 8.30 -8.30 -29.98
N ASN A 172 9.40 -7.75 -30.49
CA ASN A 172 10.67 -8.44 -30.65
C ASN A 172 11.49 -8.48 -29.34
N MET A 173 11.07 -7.79 -28.30
CA MET A 173 11.70 -7.79 -26.99
C MET A 173 10.92 -8.70 -26.02
N ASP A 174 11.66 -9.39 -25.16
CA ASP A 174 11.09 -10.22 -24.10
C ASP A 174 10.76 -9.35 -22.89
N PHE A 175 9.47 -9.27 -22.53
CA PHE A 175 9.03 -8.55 -21.34
C PHE A 175 9.12 -9.46 -20.12
N VAL A 176 10.17 -9.28 -19.33
CA VAL A 176 10.49 -10.11 -18.15
C VAL A 176 9.75 -9.56 -16.94
N VAL A 177 8.58 -10.11 -16.64
CA VAL A 177 7.81 -9.77 -15.44
C VAL A 177 8.49 -10.40 -14.21
N SER A 178 8.79 -9.59 -13.19
CA SER A 178 9.51 -10.04 -11.99
C SER A 178 8.88 -9.46 -10.70
N SER A 179 9.66 -8.80 -9.89
CA SER A 179 9.21 -7.98 -8.76
C SER A 179 10.03 -6.70 -8.74
N THR A 180 9.52 -5.65 -8.11
CA THR A 180 10.25 -4.37 -7.99
C THR A 180 11.65 -4.54 -7.43
N PRO A 181 11.90 -5.26 -6.31
CA PRO A 181 13.25 -5.50 -5.83
C PRO A 181 14.14 -6.28 -6.81
N ALA A 182 13.58 -7.23 -7.57
CA ALA A 182 14.33 -7.99 -8.55
C ALA A 182 14.70 -7.12 -9.75
N MET A 183 13.78 -6.34 -10.28
CA MET A 183 14.04 -5.38 -11.35
C MET A 183 15.13 -4.38 -10.95
N LEU A 184 15.08 -3.81 -9.74
CA LEU A 184 16.11 -2.91 -9.22
C LEU A 184 17.48 -3.58 -9.07
N ALA A 185 17.51 -4.86 -8.69
CA ALA A 185 18.75 -5.62 -8.61
C ALA A 185 19.39 -5.83 -10.00
N GLU A 186 18.58 -6.14 -11.02
CA GLU A 186 19.05 -6.28 -12.42
C GLU A 186 19.51 -4.93 -12.98
N LEU A 187 18.74 -3.84 -12.74
CA LEU A 187 19.14 -2.49 -13.11
C LEU A 187 20.50 -2.13 -12.53
N LYS A 188 20.69 -2.38 -11.24
CA LYS A 188 21.96 -2.11 -10.57
C LYS A 188 23.09 -2.98 -11.13
N ALA A 189 22.85 -4.27 -11.33
CA ALA A 189 23.86 -5.17 -11.84
C ALA A 189 24.33 -4.78 -13.26
N ALA A 190 23.38 -4.45 -14.14
CA ALA A 190 23.70 -4.00 -15.50
C ALA A 190 24.48 -2.68 -15.49
N THR A 191 24.03 -1.69 -14.72
CA THR A 191 24.71 -0.38 -14.63
C THR A 191 26.10 -0.50 -14.01
N ASP A 192 26.31 -1.34 -13.00
CA ASP A 192 27.63 -1.60 -12.40
C ASP A 192 28.58 -2.30 -13.41
N ALA A 193 28.03 -3.11 -14.32
CA ALA A 193 28.79 -3.80 -15.37
C ALA A 193 29.09 -2.89 -16.58
N GLY A 194 28.39 -1.77 -16.71
CA GLY A 194 28.43 -0.90 -17.91
C GLY A 194 27.64 -1.47 -19.08
N ASP A 195 26.67 -2.34 -18.80
CA ASP A 195 25.76 -2.91 -19.79
C ASP A 195 24.51 -2.06 -19.95
N ASN A 196 23.93 -2.05 -21.17
CA ASN A 196 22.67 -1.40 -21.40
C ASN A 196 21.51 -2.23 -20.86
N VAL A 197 20.53 -1.55 -20.26
CA VAL A 197 19.35 -2.15 -19.64
C VAL A 197 18.10 -1.32 -19.88
N VAL A 198 16.96 -1.98 -20.05
CA VAL A 198 15.64 -1.34 -20.12
C VAL A 198 14.79 -1.88 -18.99
N VAL A 199 14.23 -0.98 -18.19
CA VAL A 199 13.36 -1.34 -17.06
C VAL A 199 12.08 -0.50 -17.05
N THR A 200 11.03 -1.02 -16.43
CA THR A 200 9.85 -0.22 -16.08
C THR A 200 10.07 0.47 -14.75
N LEU A 201 9.83 1.76 -14.70
CA LEU A 201 9.96 2.60 -13.50
C LEU A 201 8.85 3.64 -13.44
N TRP A 202 8.90 4.50 -12.43
CA TRP A 202 7.96 5.59 -12.25
C TRP A 202 8.63 6.77 -11.53
N ARG A 203 7.93 7.89 -11.47
CA ARG A 203 8.35 9.06 -10.69
C ARG A 203 7.23 9.49 -9.76
N PRO A 204 7.56 9.78 -8.48
CA PRO A 204 8.87 9.59 -7.81
C PRO A 204 9.15 8.11 -7.53
N HIS A 205 10.42 7.75 -7.47
CA HIS A 205 10.90 6.42 -7.12
C HIS A 205 12.09 6.53 -6.16
#